data_574a451bb8c64e7c588cb597afe08740
#
_entry.id   574a451bb8c64e7c588cb597afe08740
#
_cell.length_a   1.000
_cell.length_b   1.000
_cell.length_c   1.000
_cell.angle_alpha   90.00
_cell.angle_beta   90.00
_cell.angle_gamma   90.00
#
_symmetry.space_group_name_H-M   'P 1'
#
loop_
_entity.id
_entity.type
_entity.pdbx_description
1 polymer ?
#
loop_
_entity_poly.entity_id
_entity_poly.type
_entity_poly.pdbx_seq_one_letter_code
_entity_poly.pdbx_strand_id
1 'polypeptide(L)'
;IWNDEAYTLQELQAYCRPLGKFSSREKTRNKLIRLPNSLALEQYYKTNYARRNDLLKLFDLRNGDFTGCRDVFIYMLAYHQSLILDSQEDVFNAVKSDIKGIYTRDPKAKKDKVTDSWIRKTVRSAYKDAEGFFNHFKDNGYRIVYQTADGVIKPYKTENVIKKLNITEEEQRAMSTLKSAEIAKEQHAEYMRNKRRSEGVRPRKEYENERKRRKEALMKQIKALREQGLKQKEI
;
A
#
# COMPACT_ATOMS: atom_id res chain seq x y z
N ILE A 1 -24.65 11.85 8.57
CA ILE A 1 -26.11 11.89 8.78
C ILE A 1 -26.55 10.44 8.76
N TRP A 2 -26.80 9.86 9.91
CA TRP A 2 -27.40 8.53 10.04
C TRP A 2 -28.89 8.72 9.81
N ASN A 3 -29.45 7.97 8.87
CA ASN A 3 -30.89 7.96 8.65
C ASN A 3 -31.49 7.00 9.67
N ASP A 4 -32.35 7.48 10.56
CA ASP A 4 -33.01 6.68 11.59
C ASP A 4 -34.13 5.77 11.04
N GLU A 5 -34.26 5.66 9.72
CA GLU A 5 -35.22 4.77 9.09
C GLU A 5 -34.65 3.36 8.98
N ALA A 6 -35.22 2.44 9.74
CA ALA A 6 -34.92 1.01 9.64
C ALA A 6 -35.50 0.44 8.34
N TYR A 7 -34.63 0.03 7.42
CA TYR A 7 -35.02 -0.64 6.18
C TYR A 7 -35.46 -2.07 6.46
N THR A 8 -36.56 -2.49 5.85
CA THR A 8 -36.99 -3.88 5.87
C THR A 8 -36.07 -4.75 5.00
N LEU A 9 -35.99 -6.05 5.28
CA LEU A 9 -35.21 -7.01 4.47
C LEU A 9 -35.62 -7.01 2.99
N GLN A 10 -36.88 -6.71 2.68
CA GLN A 10 -37.38 -6.60 1.32
C GLN A 10 -36.88 -5.34 0.60
N GLU A 11 -36.80 -4.22 1.29
CA GLU A 11 -36.22 -2.98 0.75
C GLU A 11 -34.72 -3.14 0.51
N LEU A 12 -34.00 -3.77 1.44
CA LEU A 12 -32.58 -4.09 1.24
C LEU A 12 -32.36 -5.06 0.08
N GLN A 13 -33.25 -6.04 -0.16
CA GLN A 13 -33.17 -6.92 -1.33
C GLN A 13 -33.37 -6.19 -2.65
N ALA A 14 -34.18 -5.13 -2.69
CA ALA A 14 -34.37 -4.30 -3.89
C ALA A 14 -33.09 -3.53 -4.27
N TYR A 15 -32.25 -3.18 -3.31
CA TYR A 15 -30.96 -2.54 -3.52
C TYR A 15 -29.80 -3.51 -3.74
N CYS A 16 -29.93 -4.74 -3.21
CA CYS A 16 -28.94 -5.79 -3.46
C CYS A 16 -29.22 -6.42 -4.84
N ARG A 17 -28.34 -6.18 -5.82
CA ARG A 17 -28.39 -6.96 -7.06
C ARG A 17 -28.33 -8.44 -6.72
N PRO A 18 -29.21 -9.29 -7.28
CA PRO A 18 -29.11 -10.72 -7.07
C PRO A 18 -27.70 -11.16 -7.44
N LEU A 19 -27.02 -11.82 -6.52
CA LEU A 19 -25.74 -12.47 -6.78
C LEU A 19 -25.99 -13.51 -7.87
N GLY A 20 -25.72 -13.13 -9.12
CA GLY A 20 -25.76 -14.06 -10.23
C GLY A 20 -24.85 -15.24 -9.91
N LYS A 21 -25.26 -16.44 -10.23
CA LYS A 21 -24.41 -17.62 -10.12
C LYS A 21 -23.10 -17.33 -10.82
N PHE A 22 -22.02 -17.13 -10.06
CA PHE A 22 -20.67 -16.96 -10.61
C PHE A 22 -20.32 -18.26 -11.35
N SER A 23 -20.47 -18.28 -12.66
CA SER A 23 -19.87 -19.31 -13.46
C SER A 23 -18.36 -19.12 -13.40
N SER A 24 -17.64 -20.09 -12.87
CA SER A 24 -16.21 -20.07 -12.61
C SER A 24 -15.33 -19.99 -13.88
N ARG A 25 -15.90 -19.72 -15.06
CA ARG A 25 -15.22 -19.79 -16.36
C ARG A 25 -15.30 -18.58 -17.24
N GLU A 26 -16.06 -17.56 -16.92
CA GLU A 26 -15.88 -16.28 -17.59
C GLU A 26 -14.72 -15.56 -16.92
N LYS A 27 -13.55 -15.58 -17.56
CA LYS A 27 -12.54 -14.54 -17.40
C LYS A 27 -13.21 -13.24 -17.84
N THR A 28 -14.02 -12.67 -16.98
CA THR A 28 -14.45 -11.28 -17.13
C THR A 28 -13.16 -10.49 -17.17
N ARG A 29 -12.78 -10.05 -18.39
CA ARG A 29 -11.85 -8.95 -18.57
C ARG A 29 -12.27 -7.93 -17.53
N ASN A 30 -11.38 -7.62 -16.57
CA ASN A 30 -11.63 -6.70 -15.49
C ASN A 30 -12.29 -5.44 -16.06
N LYS A 31 -13.62 -5.41 -16.07
CA LYS A 31 -14.33 -4.13 -16.16
C LYS A 31 -13.87 -3.40 -14.92
N LEU A 32 -13.01 -2.42 -15.11
CA LEU A 32 -12.57 -1.51 -14.06
C LEU A 32 -13.84 -1.07 -13.34
N ILE A 33 -14.07 -1.63 -12.15
CA ILE A 33 -15.19 -1.23 -11.30
C ILE A 33 -14.90 0.25 -11.01
N ARG A 34 -15.77 1.12 -11.55
CA ARG A 34 -15.67 2.54 -11.24
C ARG A 34 -16.03 2.68 -9.78
N LEU A 35 -15.04 2.96 -8.96
CA LEU A 35 -15.29 3.36 -7.59
C LEU A 35 -16.13 4.64 -7.60
N PRO A 36 -17.13 4.76 -6.71
CA PRO A 36 -17.78 6.04 -6.49
C PRO A 36 -16.73 7.13 -6.24
N ASN A 37 -16.99 8.35 -6.75
CA ASN A 37 -16.04 9.46 -6.62
C ASN A 37 -15.60 9.71 -5.16
N SER A 38 -16.50 9.51 -4.21
CA SER A 38 -16.21 9.61 -2.77
C SER A 38 -15.16 8.60 -2.31
N LEU A 39 -15.24 7.34 -2.74
CA LEU A 39 -14.26 6.30 -2.38
C LEU A 39 -12.92 6.53 -3.07
N ALA A 40 -12.92 7.03 -4.31
CA ALA A 40 -11.70 7.38 -5.01
C ALA A 40 -10.96 8.54 -4.33
N LEU A 41 -11.71 9.54 -3.86
CA LEU A 41 -11.20 10.69 -3.12
C LEU A 41 -10.66 10.26 -1.75
N GLU A 42 -11.38 9.40 -1.02
CA GLU A 42 -10.93 8.84 0.25
C GLU A 42 -9.62 8.06 0.08
N GLN A 43 -9.53 7.22 -0.95
CA GLN A 43 -8.32 6.46 -1.24
C GLN A 43 -7.15 7.37 -1.62
N TYR A 44 -7.40 8.46 -2.33
CA TYR A 44 -6.43 9.48 -2.65
C TYR A 44 -5.81 10.09 -1.40
N TYR A 45 -6.65 10.58 -0.46
CA TYR A 45 -6.16 11.16 0.79
C TYR A 45 -5.43 10.13 1.65
N LYS A 46 -5.97 8.92 1.81
CA LYS A 46 -5.31 7.83 2.54
C LYS A 46 -3.91 7.52 2.00
N THR A 47 -3.79 7.46 0.67
CA THR A 47 -2.52 7.17 0.02
C THR A 47 -1.48 8.28 0.24
N ASN A 48 -1.90 9.55 0.09
CA ASN A 48 -0.99 10.67 0.27
C ASN A 48 -0.59 10.85 1.75
N TYR A 49 -1.52 10.64 2.67
CA TYR A 49 -1.23 10.63 4.11
C TYR A 49 -0.26 9.52 4.48
N ALA A 50 -0.46 8.30 3.97
CA ALA A 50 0.45 7.20 4.20
C ALA A 50 1.86 7.45 3.63
N ARG A 51 1.96 8.06 2.44
CA ARG A 51 3.24 8.46 1.84
C ARG A 51 3.96 9.54 2.65
N ARG A 52 3.22 10.54 3.11
CA ARG A 52 3.77 11.55 4.02
C ARG A 52 4.34 10.88 5.28
N ASN A 53 3.60 9.98 5.90
CA ASN A 53 4.04 9.27 7.10
C ASN A 53 5.27 8.38 6.83
N ASP A 54 5.33 7.72 5.66
CA ASP A 54 6.51 6.97 5.26
C ASP A 54 7.75 7.87 5.10
N LEU A 55 7.59 9.10 4.57
CA LEU A 55 8.68 10.08 4.49
C LEU A 55 9.15 10.53 5.88
N LEU A 56 8.23 10.78 6.81
CA LEU A 56 8.59 11.11 8.20
C LEU A 56 9.30 9.94 8.88
N LYS A 57 8.83 8.73 8.66
CA LYS A 57 9.50 7.52 9.16
C LYS A 57 10.90 7.36 8.58
N LEU A 58 11.10 7.70 7.29
CA LEU A 58 12.42 7.74 6.68
C LEU A 58 13.32 8.76 7.36
N PHE A 59 12.76 9.92 7.71
CA PHE A 59 13.48 10.96 8.44
C PHE A 59 13.98 10.45 9.80
N ASP A 60 13.11 9.76 10.54
CA ASP A 60 13.45 9.18 11.85
C ASP A 60 14.51 8.07 11.71
N LEU A 61 14.34 7.15 10.74
CA LEU A 61 15.27 6.06 10.48
C LEU A 61 16.69 6.55 10.14
N ARG A 62 16.80 7.71 9.45
CA ARG A 62 18.05 8.34 9.08
C ARG A 62 18.56 9.36 10.10
N ASN A 63 17.83 9.56 11.19
CA ASN A 63 18.13 10.62 12.18
C ASN A 63 18.40 11.98 11.51
N GLY A 64 17.63 12.32 10.46
CA GLY A 64 17.75 13.57 9.72
C GLY A 64 18.90 13.65 8.70
N ASP A 65 19.68 12.57 8.48
CA ASP A 65 20.74 12.55 7.46
C ASP A 65 20.17 12.30 6.06
N PHE A 66 20.18 13.34 5.24
CA PHE A 66 19.75 13.28 3.84
C PHE A 66 20.88 13.71 2.89
N THR A 67 22.07 13.19 3.13
CA THR A 67 23.22 13.48 2.28
C THR A 67 22.95 13.03 0.83
N GLY A 68 23.08 13.97 -0.10
CA GLY A 68 22.87 13.75 -1.54
C GLY A 68 21.41 13.81 -2.01
N CYS A 69 20.43 13.84 -1.10
CA CYS A 69 19.00 13.87 -1.47
C CYS A 69 18.11 14.78 -0.61
N ARG A 70 18.71 15.66 0.21
CA ARG A 70 18.03 16.57 1.12
C ARG A 70 16.94 17.41 0.43
N ASP A 71 17.29 18.05 -0.65
CA ASP A 71 16.39 18.97 -1.37
C ASP A 71 15.24 18.22 -2.01
N VAL A 72 15.50 17.01 -2.53
CA VAL A 72 14.47 16.11 -3.06
C VAL A 72 13.54 15.63 -1.95
N PHE A 73 14.09 15.30 -0.78
CA PHE A 73 13.28 14.88 0.37
C PHE A 73 12.32 15.99 0.82
N ILE A 74 12.83 17.21 1.02
CA ILE A 74 12.01 18.36 1.44
C ILE A 74 10.93 18.66 0.39
N TYR A 75 11.28 18.60 -0.90
CA TYR A 75 10.30 18.78 -1.97
C TYR A 75 9.21 17.70 -1.95
N MET A 76 9.57 16.41 -1.80
CA MET A 76 8.60 15.31 -1.73
C MET A 76 7.69 15.42 -0.52
N LEU A 77 8.24 15.79 0.63
CA LEU A 77 7.45 16.02 1.85
C LEU A 77 6.46 17.16 1.63
N ALA A 78 6.92 18.31 1.08
CA ALA A 78 6.08 19.45 0.75
C ALA A 78 4.99 19.07 -0.26
N TYR A 79 5.32 18.29 -1.28
CA TYR A 79 4.36 17.82 -2.28
C TYR A 79 3.23 16.98 -1.65
N HIS A 80 3.56 15.99 -0.82
CA HIS A 80 2.53 15.17 -0.17
C HIS A 80 1.74 15.93 0.91
N GLN A 81 2.36 16.90 1.60
CA GLN A 81 1.65 17.82 2.49
C GLN A 81 0.65 18.69 1.72
N SER A 82 1.03 19.20 0.54
CA SER A 82 0.17 20.02 -0.32
C SER A 82 -1.04 19.24 -0.88
N LEU A 83 -0.96 17.91 -0.96
CA LEU A 83 -2.08 17.07 -1.36
C LEU A 83 -3.06 16.77 -0.20
N ILE A 84 -2.73 17.21 1.01
CA ILE A 84 -3.49 16.97 2.24
C ILE A 84 -4.02 18.28 2.84
N LEU A 85 -3.21 19.34 2.80
CA LEU A 85 -3.50 20.63 3.40
C LEU A 85 -3.95 21.63 2.33
N ASP A 86 -4.93 22.46 2.69
CA ASP A 86 -5.56 23.37 1.74
C ASP A 86 -4.79 24.69 1.55
N SER A 87 -3.91 25.04 2.49
CA SER A 87 -3.22 26.33 2.47
C SER A 87 -1.71 26.14 2.32
N GLN A 88 -1.10 26.96 1.46
CA GLN A 88 0.35 27.00 1.27
C GLN A 88 1.12 27.37 2.55
N GLU A 89 0.53 28.21 3.42
CA GLU A 89 1.13 28.60 4.68
C GLU A 89 1.11 27.44 5.70
N ASP A 90 0.04 26.66 5.74
CA ASP A 90 -0.04 25.47 6.58
C ASP A 90 0.96 24.41 6.15
N VAL A 91 1.12 24.23 4.83
CA VAL A 91 2.15 23.33 4.27
C VAL A 91 3.56 23.82 4.66
N PHE A 92 3.83 25.13 4.57
CA PHE A 92 5.12 25.69 4.98
C PHE A 92 5.41 25.43 6.46
N ASN A 93 4.45 25.70 7.33
CA ASN A 93 4.59 25.52 8.77
C ASN A 93 4.78 24.03 9.13
N ALA A 94 4.02 23.14 8.51
CA ALA A 94 4.13 21.70 8.70
C ALA A 94 5.51 21.19 8.23
N VAL A 95 5.93 21.53 7.02
CA VAL A 95 7.25 21.13 6.48
C VAL A 95 8.38 21.66 7.35
N LYS A 96 8.34 22.94 7.74
CA LYS A 96 9.36 23.55 8.59
C LYS A 96 9.48 22.81 9.93
N SER A 97 8.37 22.42 10.53
CA SER A 97 8.36 21.63 11.75
C SER A 97 8.92 20.23 11.54
N ASP A 98 8.47 19.55 10.47
CA ASP A 98 8.81 18.16 10.19
C ASP A 98 10.29 17.95 9.84
N ILE A 99 10.94 18.94 9.20
CA ILE A 99 12.38 18.87 8.81
C ILE A 99 13.33 19.42 9.87
N LYS A 100 12.86 19.70 11.08
CA LYS A 100 13.71 20.20 12.15
C LYS A 100 14.83 19.20 12.46
N GLY A 101 16.08 19.65 12.31
CA GLY A 101 17.25 18.79 12.50
C GLY A 101 17.75 18.07 11.25
N ILE A 102 17.18 18.36 10.06
CA ILE A 102 17.71 17.83 8.80
C ILE A 102 19.12 18.35 8.54
N TYR A 103 20.01 17.46 8.13
CA TYR A 103 21.39 17.83 7.80
C TYR A 103 21.92 17.03 6.59
N THR A 104 23.09 17.43 6.14
CA THR A 104 23.85 16.74 5.10
C THR A 104 25.33 16.74 5.46
N ARG A 105 26.03 15.68 5.13
CA ARG A 105 27.50 15.59 5.28
C ARG A 105 28.24 16.14 4.07
N ASP A 106 27.54 16.39 2.97
CA ASP A 106 28.14 16.93 1.74
C ASP A 106 28.74 18.32 2.03
N PRO A 107 30.05 18.50 1.83
CA PRO A 107 30.72 19.81 2.08
C PRO A 107 30.19 20.94 1.19
N LYS A 108 29.73 20.63 -0.03
CA LYS A 108 29.16 21.63 -0.94
C LYS A 108 27.77 22.07 -0.46
N ALA A 109 26.95 21.11 -0.05
CA ALA A 109 25.60 21.37 0.44
C ALA A 109 25.55 21.89 1.90
N LYS A 110 26.62 21.75 2.69
CA LYS A 110 26.75 22.38 4.02
C LYS A 110 26.71 23.89 3.97
N LYS A 111 27.15 24.51 2.87
CA LYS A 111 27.11 25.96 2.68
C LYS A 111 25.69 26.47 2.43
N ASP A 112 24.83 25.64 1.88
CA ASP A 112 23.44 25.98 1.57
C ASP A 112 22.55 25.69 2.80
N LYS A 113 22.39 26.70 3.64
CA LYS A 113 21.51 26.62 4.79
C LYS A 113 20.06 26.47 4.32
N VAL A 114 19.32 25.55 4.94
CA VAL A 114 17.86 25.45 4.78
C VAL A 114 17.25 26.65 5.50
N THR A 115 16.98 27.72 4.74
CA THR A 115 16.37 28.96 5.26
C THR A 115 14.86 28.93 5.04
N ASP A 116 14.12 29.72 5.83
CA ASP A 116 12.67 29.89 5.64
C ASP A 116 12.31 30.33 4.22
N SER A 117 13.11 31.24 3.64
CA SER A 117 12.93 31.68 2.25
C SER A 117 13.08 30.54 1.25
N TRP A 118 14.08 29.67 1.46
CA TRP A 118 14.28 28.50 0.61
C TRP A 118 13.15 27.48 0.77
N ILE A 119 12.71 27.20 2.01
CA ILE A 119 11.56 26.31 2.27
C ILE A 119 10.30 26.86 1.59
N ARG A 120 10.01 28.19 1.72
CA ARG A 120 8.85 28.80 1.06
C ARG A 120 8.90 28.66 -0.46
N LYS A 121 10.07 28.81 -1.06
CA LYS A 121 10.26 28.62 -2.51
C LYS A 121 9.98 27.17 -2.91
N THR A 122 10.49 26.20 -2.15
CA THR A 122 10.27 24.77 -2.39
C THR A 122 8.81 24.38 -2.21
N VAL A 123 8.18 24.86 -1.13
CA VAL A 123 6.73 24.63 -0.87
C VAL A 123 5.88 25.23 -2.00
N ARG A 124 6.19 26.45 -2.46
CA ARG A 124 5.45 27.06 -3.58
C ARG A 124 5.51 26.21 -4.84
N SER A 125 6.67 25.69 -5.19
CA SER A 125 6.82 24.80 -6.35
C SER A 125 6.06 23.49 -6.14
N ALA A 126 6.20 22.85 -5.00
CA ALA A 126 5.54 21.59 -4.66
C ALA A 126 4.00 21.75 -4.61
N TYR A 127 3.52 22.86 -4.05
CA TYR A 127 2.09 23.18 -3.96
C TYR A 127 1.47 23.35 -5.35
N LYS A 128 2.14 24.09 -6.24
CA LYS A 128 1.71 24.26 -7.64
C LYS A 128 1.60 22.92 -8.35
N ASP A 129 2.60 22.05 -8.19
CA ASP A 129 2.60 20.73 -8.83
C ASP A 129 1.54 19.81 -8.24
N ALA A 130 1.31 19.88 -6.93
CA ALA A 130 0.26 19.14 -6.23
C ALA A 130 -1.14 19.61 -6.66
N GLU A 131 -1.38 20.92 -6.74
CA GLU A 131 -2.64 21.50 -7.23
C GLU A 131 -2.93 21.09 -8.67
N GLY A 132 -1.93 21.17 -9.55
CA GLY A 132 -2.03 20.71 -10.92
C GLY A 132 -2.40 19.23 -11.00
N PHE A 133 -1.76 18.38 -10.17
CA PHE A 133 -2.12 16.97 -10.09
C PHE A 133 -3.54 16.74 -9.58
N PHE A 134 -3.97 17.43 -8.53
CA PHE A 134 -5.31 17.28 -7.97
C PHE A 134 -6.40 17.71 -8.97
N ASN A 135 -6.19 18.83 -9.67
CA ASN A 135 -7.12 19.31 -10.71
C ASN A 135 -7.24 18.27 -11.82
N HIS A 136 -6.11 17.76 -12.32
CA HIS A 136 -6.11 16.72 -13.35
C HIS A 136 -6.80 15.42 -12.85
N PHE A 137 -6.59 15.03 -11.61
CA PHE A 137 -7.27 13.89 -10.99
C PHE A 137 -8.80 14.08 -10.98
N LYS A 138 -9.29 15.29 -10.62
CA LYS A 138 -10.71 15.66 -10.69
C LYS A 138 -11.25 15.60 -12.11
N ASP A 139 -10.55 16.23 -13.04
CA ASP A 139 -10.97 16.35 -14.46
C ASP A 139 -11.06 14.98 -15.13
N ASN A 140 -10.24 14.04 -14.71
CA ASN A 140 -10.29 12.65 -15.18
C ASN A 140 -11.26 11.75 -14.37
N GLY A 141 -12.22 12.33 -13.69
CA GLY A 141 -13.23 11.59 -12.91
C GLY A 141 -12.62 10.78 -11.76
N TYR A 142 -11.69 11.41 -11.04
CA TYR A 142 -10.98 10.84 -9.89
C TYR A 142 -10.16 9.58 -10.21
N ARG A 143 -9.48 9.62 -11.37
CA ARG A 143 -8.55 8.56 -11.78
C ARG A 143 -7.13 9.09 -11.85
N ILE A 144 -6.20 8.27 -11.35
CA ILE A 144 -4.77 8.58 -11.46
C ILE A 144 -4.31 8.25 -12.87
N VAL A 145 -3.94 9.28 -13.63
CA VAL A 145 -3.34 9.17 -14.95
C VAL A 145 -1.87 9.55 -14.82
N TYR A 146 -0.98 8.64 -15.19
CA TYR A 146 0.47 8.83 -15.02
C TYR A 146 1.13 9.58 -16.19
N GLN A 147 0.40 9.80 -17.27
CA GLN A 147 0.94 10.46 -18.45
C GLN A 147 -0.16 11.25 -19.15
N THR A 148 0.08 12.52 -19.41
CA THR A 148 -0.77 13.37 -20.23
C THR A 148 -0.11 13.64 -21.56
N ALA A 149 -0.90 13.99 -22.60
CA ALA A 149 -0.39 14.41 -23.89
C ALA A 149 0.57 15.61 -23.75
N ASP A 150 0.32 16.48 -22.76
CA ASP A 150 1.12 17.67 -22.48
C ASP A 150 2.31 17.43 -21.54
N GLY A 151 2.56 16.21 -21.12
CA GLY A 151 3.75 15.79 -20.37
C GLY A 151 3.90 16.28 -18.95
N VAL A 152 2.92 16.99 -18.38
CA VAL A 152 3.14 17.86 -17.23
C VAL A 152 2.72 17.29 -15.87
N ILE A 153 1.86 16.29 -15.80
CA ILE A 153 1.28 15.92 -14.50
C ILE A 153 1.70 14.52 -14.09
N LYS A 154 2.48 14.45 -13.02
CA LYS A 154 3.06 13.21 -12.52
C LYS A 154 2.71 13.01 -11.06
N PRO A 155 1.76 12.10 -10.75
CA PRO A 155 1.87 11.49 -9.44
C PRO A 155 3.22 10.79 -9.38
N TYR A 156 3.99 11.05 -8.33
CA TYR A 156 5.29 10.39 -8.20
C TYR A 156 5.08 8.88 -8.03
N LYS A 157 5.52 8.11 -9.02
CA LYS A 157 5.54 6.64 -8.90
C LYS A 157 6.44 6.24 -7.73
N THR A 158 6.02 5.24 -6.97
CA THR A 158 6.76 4.73 -5.81
C THR A 158 8.23 4.43 -6.15
N GLU A 159 8.47 3.76 -7.29
CA GLU A 159 9.82 3.44 -7.77
C GLU A 159 10.72 4.67 -7.97
N ASN A 160 10.13 5.76 -8.50
CA ASN A 160 10.87 7.00 -8.70
C ASN A 160 11.21 7.69 -7.37
N VAL A 161 10.31 7.62 -6.37
CA VAL A 161 10.58 8.16 -5.03
C VAL A 161 11.68 7.35 -4.36
N ILE A 162 11.60 6.02 -4.39
CA ILE A 162 12.63 5.12 -3.86
C ILE A 162 13.99 5.44 -4.48
N LYS A 163 14.05 5.53 -5.81
CA LYS A 163 15.30 5.83 -6.53
C LYS A 163 15.85 7.23 -6.20
N LYS A 164 15.00 8.26 -6.18
CA LYS A 164 15.42 9.63 -5.93
C LYS A 164 15.90 9.88 -4.50
N LEU A 165 15.33 9.16 -3.54
CA LEU A 165 15.69 9.24 -2.12
C LEU A 165 16.68 8.16 -1.69
N ASN A 166 17.13 7.30 -2.62
CA ASN A 166 18.02 6.17 -2.34
C ASN A 166 17.55 5.34 -1.14
N ILE A 167 16.24 4.98 -1.13
CA ILE A 167 15.63 4.22 -0.03
C ILE A 167 16.11 2.77 -0.09
N THR A 168 16.80 2.31 0.96
CA THR A 168 17.33 0.94 1.05
C THR A 168 16.20 -0.09 1.23
N GLU A 169 16.48 -1.37 0.99
CA GLU A 169 15.49 -2.43 1.21
C GLU A 169 15.06 -2.55 2.68
N GLU A 170 15.99 -2.34 3.61
CA GLU A 170 15.69 -2.35 5.05
C GLU A 170 14.75 -1.20 5.41
N GLU A 171 14.99 0.00 4.92
CA GLU A 171 14.09 1.14 5.09
C GLU A 171 12.70 0.86 4.47
N GLN A 172 12.66 0.29 3.26
CA GLN A 172 11.41 -0.07 2.58
C GLN A 172 10.57 -1.10 3.38
N ARG A 173 11.23 -2.07 4.04
CA ARG A 173 10.54 -3.05 4.89
C ARG A 173 9.82 -2.41 6.07
N ALA A 174 10.29 -1.27 6.53
CA ALA A 174 9.66 -0.50 7.60
C ALA A 174 8.48 0.37 7.12
N MET A 175 8.33 0.60 5.81
CA MET A 175 7.33 1.52 5.24
C MET A 175 6.04 0.81 4.83
N SER A 176 4.97 1.60 4.67
CA SER A 176 3.67 1.11 4.23
C SER A 176 3.46 1.22 2.72
N THR A 177 3.88 2.31 2.10
CA THR A 177 3.64 2.61 0.68
C THR A 177 4.91 2.78 -0.16
N LEU A 178 6.01 3.25 0.45
CA LEU A 178 7.29 3.48 -0.23
C LEU A 178 8.16 2.22 -0.21
N LYS A 179 7.68 1.16 -0.83
CA LYS A 179 8.35 -0.13 -0.96
C LYS A 179 8.19 -0.69 -2.37
N SER A 180 9.18 -1.48 -2.80
CA SER A 180 9.16 -2.16 -4.09
C SER A 180 8.01 -3.18 -4.16
N ALA A 181 7.65 -3.56 -5.38
CA ALA A 181 6.62 -4.56 -5.60
C ALA A 181 7.00 -5.94 -5.01
N GLU A 182 8.28 -6.27 -5.04
CA GLU A 182 8.85 -7.49 -4.50
C GLU A 182 8.69 -7.54 -2.98
N ILE A 183 9.13 -6.49 -2.26
CA ILE A 183 9.00 -6.39 -0.79
C ILE A 183 7.52 -6.39 -0.38
N ALA A 184 6.67 -5.67 -1.11
CA ALA A 184 5.23 -5.66 -0.85
C ALA A 184 4.63 -7.06 -0.98
N LYS A 185 5.02 -7.82 -2.01
CA LYS A 185 4.57 -9.19 -2.26
C LYS A 185 5.06 -10.15 -1.17
N GLU A 186 6.32 -10.04 -0.74
CA GLU A 186 6.88 -10.84 0.35
C GLU A 186 6.13 -10.61 1.67
N GLN A 187 5.96 -9.33 2.06
CA GLN A 187 5.25 -8.96 3.29
C GLN A 187 3.80 -9.41 3.27
N HIS A 188 3.13 -9.27 2.11
CA HIS A 188 1.76 -9.76 1.96
C HIS A 188 1.68 -11.30 2.08
N ALA A 189 2.60 -12.02 1.46
CA ALA A 189 2.67 -13.48 1.56
C ALA A 189 2.93 -13.95 3.00
N GLU A 190 3.78 -13.23 3.74
CA GLU A 190 4.04 -13.49 5.16
C GLU A 190 2.81 -13.21 6.03
N TYR A 191 2.17 -12.04 5.83
CA TYR A 191 0.92 -11.69 6.50
C TYR A 191 -0.16 -12.78 6.27
N MET A 192 -0.35 -13.22 5.03
CA MET A 192 -1.32 -14.25 4.71
C MET A 192 -0.99 -15.62 5.32
N ARG A 193 0.30 -15.97 5.42
CA ARG A 193 0.75 -17.18 6.15
C ARG A 193 0.41 -17.09 7.63
N ASN A 194 0.74 -15.96 8.26
CA ASN A 194 0.49 -15.74 9.69
C ASN A 194 -1.02 -15.70 9.99
N LYS A 195 -1.80 -15.02 9.14
CA LYS A 195 -3.25 -15.00 9.24
C LYS A 195 -3.87 -16.42 9.17
N ARG A 196 -3.46 -17.24 8.18
CA ARG A 196 -3.94 -18.62 8.07
C ARG A 196 -3.58 -19.46 9.30
N ARG A 197 -2.37 -19.26 9.86
CA ARG A 197 -1.96 -19.93 11.10
C ARG A 197 -2.80 -19.52 12.30
N SER A 198 -3.08 -18.22 12.46
CA SER A 198 -3.94 -17.72 13.54
C SER A 198 -5.40 -18.20 13.41
N GLU A 199 -5.88 -18.43 12.18
CA GLU A 199 -7.17 -19.02 11.89
C GLU A 199 -7.21 -20.56 12.01
N GLY A 200 -6.12 -21.19 12.47
CA GLY A 200 -6.01 -22.64 12.66
C GLY A 200 -5.82 -23.45 11.38
N VAL A 201 -5.57 -22.79 10.25
CA VAL A 201 -5.28 -23.48 8.99
C VAL A 201 -3.90 -24.08 9.01
N ARG A 202 -3.82 -25.40 9.01
CA ARG A 202 -2.54 -26.12 9.03
C ARG A 202 -1.76 -25.93 7.72
N PRO A 203 -0.42 -25.85 7.75
CA PRO A 203 0.40 -25.83 6.55
C PRO A 203 0.16 -27.06 5.68
N ARG A 204 0.12 -26.89 4.37
CA ARG A 204 -0.11 -28.00 3.42
C ARG A 204 0.82 -29.19 3.64
N LYS A 205 2.09 -28.94 3.95
CA LYS A 205 3.09 -30.01 4.22
C LYS A 205 2.70 -30.86 5.45
N GLU A 206 2.19 -30.24 6.51
CA GLU A 206 1.75 -30.96 7.71
C GLU A 206 0.54 -31.84 7.40
N TYR A 207 -0.43 -31.31 6.66
CA TYR A 207 -1.59 -32.06 6.19
C TYR A 207 -1.17 -33.23 5.31
N GLU A 208 -0.28 -33.03 4.36
CA GLU A 208 0.23 -34.08 3.48
C GLU A 208 1.02 -35.16 4.25
N ASN A 209 1.82 -34.75 5.24
CA ASN A 209 2.56 -35.68 6.10
C ASN A 209 1.63 -36.50 6.99
N GLU A 210 0.62 -35.84 7.58
CA GLU A 210 -0.40 -36.55 8.37
C GLU A 210 -1.19 -37.55 7.51
N ARG A 211 -1.58 -37.16 6.31
CA ARG A 211 -2.23 -38.05 5.36
C ARG A 211 -1.36 -39.27 4.99
N LYS A 212 -0.06 -39.06 4.77
CA LYS A 212 0.88 -40.16 4.53
C LYS A 212 0.97 -41.10 5.73
N ARG A 213 1.15 -40.56 6.94
CA ARG A 213 1.19 -41.36 8.16
C ARG A 213 -0.07 -42.19 8.37
N ARG A 214 -1.25 -41.59 8.16
CA ARG A 214 -2.54 -42.30 8.25
C ARG A 214 -2.63 -43.43 7.24
N LYS A 215 -2.21 -43.18 5.99
CA LYS A 215 -2.18 -44.19 4.94
C LYS A 215 -1.20 -45.34 5.29
N GLU A 216 -0.02 -45.03 5.79
CA GLU A 216 0.97 -46.04 6.21
C GLU A 216 0.47 -46.88 7.39
N ALA A 217 -0.18 -46.24 8.37
CA ALA A 217 -0.78 -46.94 9.51
C ALA A 217 -1.89 -47.90 9.04
N LEU A 218 -2.78 -47.42 8.14
CA LEU A 218 -3.84 -48.23 7.57
C LEU A 218 -3.28 -49.43 6.77
N MET A 219 -2.22 -49.20 5.98
CA MET A 219 -1.57 -50.28 5.21
C MET A 219 -0.92 -51.31 6.13
N LYS A 220 -0.36 -50.91 7.26
CA LYS A 220 0.19 -51.84 8.29
C LYS A 220 -0.93 -52.67 8.90
N GLN A 221 -2.08 -52.04 9.24
CA GLN A 221 -3.26 -52.78 9.77
C GLN A 221 -3.79 -53.78 8.75
N ILE A 222 -3.94 -53.38 7.48
CA ILE A 222 -4.41 -54.29 6.41
C ILE A 222 -3.44 -55.46 6.25
N LYS A 223 -2.12 -55.24 6.29
CA LYS A 223 -1.13 -56.34 6.23
C LYS A 223 -1.28 -57.30 7.39
N ALA A 224 -1.38 -56.81 8.61
CA ALA A 224 -1.54 -57.61 9.79
C ALA A 224 -2.84 -58.47 9.75
N LEU A 225 -3.97 -57.92 9.25
CA LEU A 225 -5.24 -58.63 9.09
C LEU A 225 -5.14 -59.71 7.97
N ARG A 226 -4.42 -59.45 6.92
CA ARG A 226 -4.12 -60.44 5.86
C ARG A 226 -3.26 -61.60 6.37
N GLU A 227 -2.28 -61.36 7.20
CA GLU A 227 -1.44 -62.37 7.83
C GLU A 227 -2.25 -63.24 8.79
N GLN A 228 -3.33 -62.70 9.37
CA GLN A 228 -4.30 -63.45 10.17
C GLN A 228 -5.31 -64.25 9.34
N GLY A 229 -5.18 -64.26 7.99
CA GLY A 229 -5.98 -65.11 7.10
C GLY A 229 -7.34 -64.49 6.69
N LEU A 230 -7.61 -63.20 7.04
CA LEU A 230 -8.86 -62.54 6.66
C LEU A 230 -8.87 -62.21 5.15
N LYS A 231 -9.95 -62.51 4.49
CA LYS A 231 -10.12 -62.24 3.04
C LYS A 231 -10.45 -60.75 2.82
N GLN A 232 -10.16 -60.24 1.66
CA GLN A 232 -10.31 -58.82 1.27
C GLN A 232 -11.74 -58.27 1.44
N LYS A 233 -12.76 -59.12 1.52
CA LYS A 233 -14.15 -58.74 1.79
C LYS A 233 -14.47 -58.62 3.31
N GLU A 234 -13.56 -59.03 4.16
CA GLU A 234 -13.70 -59.08 5.63
C GLU A 234 -12.81 -58.02 6.32
N ILE A 235 -11.99 -57.28 5.52
CA ILE A 235 -11.14 -56.17 5.90
C ILE A 235 -11.77 -54.84 5.43
#